data_eff83ce99666278da4e801b8fdf6ccb3
#
_entry.id   eff83ce99666278da4e801b8fdf6ccb3
#
_cell.length_a   1.000
_cell.length_b   1.000
_cell.length_c   1.000
_cell.angle_alpha   90.00
_cell.angle_beta   90.00
_cell.angle_gamma   90.00
#
_symmetry.space_group_name_H-M   'P 1'
#
loop_
_entity.id
_entity.type
_entity.pdbx_description
1 polymer ?
#
loop_
_entity_poly.entity_id
_entity_poly.type
_entity_poly.pdbx_seq_one_letter_code
_entity_poly.pdbx_strand_id
1 'polypeptide(L)'
;AVGENPNRYKQHGFYFNADNCIACHACEAACSEKNDNPAHIAFRSVGFIEGGTYPAYQRLNISMACNHCDNPVCLKGCPTRAYTKFAEYGAVLQDPDICFGCGYCTWVCPYNAPQLDPIKGQVSKCNMCVDRLEVGLKPACVSACLGNALDFGVIENIPENRSQATSEIPGFPRTDITHPNSRFQQTRTTQRDMNRVDQSTVKYHREENTENFKPVADAKQDAKREWNWAKLLGSHENAHIAFTLSAQTVMAAFLILLSGYVFEPVESFQSSSAMLPGLL
;
A
#
# COMPACT_ATOMS: atom_id res chain seq x y z
N ALA A 1 11.35 37.80 12.75
CA ALA A 1 11.63 37.16 11.46
C ALA A 1 11.97 35.72 11.72
N VAL A 2 11.16 34.80 11.28
CA VAL A 2 11.50 33.37 11.24
C VAL A 2 12.57 33.27 10.16
N GLY A 3 13.83 33.04 10.57
CA GLY A 3 14.94 32.91 9.64
C GLY A 3 14.65 31.80 8.66
N GLU A 4 15.03 31.97 7.40
CA GLU A 4 14.90 30.95 6.39
C GLU A 4 15.56 29.66 6.89
N ASN A 5 14.86 28.54 6.80
CA ASN A 5 15.40 27.23 7.19
C ASN A 5 16.61 26.93 6.27
N PRO A 6 17.85 26.81 6.78
CA PRO A 6 19.03 26.59 5.95
C PRO A 6 19.02 25.25 5.21
N ASN A 7 18.10 24.37 5.58
CA ASN A 7 17.89 23.06 4.94
C ASN A 7 16.72 23.08 3.94
N ARG A 8 16.12 24.22 3.67
CA ARG A 8 15.17 24.40 2.58
C ARG A 8 15.85 24.02 1.26
N TYR A 9 15.11 23.40 0.35
CA TYR A 9 15.60 22.86 -0.93
C TYR A 9 16.51 21.63 -0.84
N LYS A 10 16.50 20.93 0.29
CA LYS A 10 17.12 19.61 0.44
C LYS A 10 16.06 18.53 0.60
N GLN A 11 16.36 17.31 0.16
CA GLN A 11 15.46 16.20 0.37
C GLN A 11 15.42 15.84 1.85
N HIS A 12 14.23 15.93 2.42
CA HIS A 12 13.95 15.48 3.78
C HIS A 12 13.33 14.08 3.77
N GLY A 13 13.48 13.39 4.87
CA GLY A 13 12.87 12.08 5.06
C GLY A 13 12.80 11.66 6.52
N PHE A 14 12.10 10.57 6.73
CA PHE A 14 11.98 9.95 8.04
C PHE A 14 13.15 9.00 8.29
N TYR A 15 13.61 9.00 9.52
CA TYR A 15 14.50 8.00 10.04
C TYR A 15 13.78 7.19 11.11
N PHE A 16 13.90 5.88 11.04
CA PHE A 16 13.24 4.99 11.98
C PHE A 16 14.24 3.95 12.51
N ASN A 17 14.36 3.86 13.82
CA ASN A 17 15.12 2.84 14.51
C ASN A 17 14.17 1.82 15.13
N ALA A 18 14.14 0.63 14.56
CA ALA A 18 13.25 -0.44 14.99
C ALA A 18 13.57 -0.99 16.38
N ASP A 19 14.85 -0.91 16.81
CA ASP A 19 15.27 -1.41 18.12
C ASP A 19 14.73 -0.56 19.28
N ASN A 20 14.50 0.73 19.03
CA ASN A 20 13.96 1.67 20.02
C ASN A 20 12.43 1.74 20.00
N CYS A 21 11.78 1.10 19.03
CA CYS A 21 10.32 1.18 18.91
C CYS A 21 9.63 0.20 19.86
N ILE A 22 8.82 0.74 20.74
CA ILE A 22 8.03 -0.01 21.73
C ILE A 22 6.58 -0.26 21.27
N ALA A 23 6.23 0.08 20.03
CA ALA A 23 4.89 -0.04 19.47
C ALA A 23 3.80 0.68 20.29
N CYS A 24 4.09 1.86 20.85
CA CYS A 24 3.16 2.60 21.69
C CYS A 24 2.05 3.34 20.92
N HIS A 25 2.10 3.37 19.59
CA HIS A 25 1.17 4.06 18.69
C HIS A 25 1.03 5.59 18.87
N ALA A 26 1.83 6.22 19.71
CA ALA A 26 1.78 7.68 19.92
C ALA A 26 2.01 8.47 18.62
N CYS A 27 2.86 7.96 17.71
CA CYS A 27 3.09 8.58 16.42
C CYS A 27 1.88 8.51 15.47
N GLU A 28 1.06 7.47 15.57
CA GLU A 28 -0.20 7.35 14.83
C GLU A 28 -1.23 8.35 15.35
N ALA A 29 -1.43 8.36 16.67
CA ALA A 29 -2.38 9.26 17.32
C ALA A 29 -2.05 10.73 17.02
N ALA A 30 -0.79 11.14 17.19
CA ALA A 30 -0.35 12.50 16.93
C ALA A 30 -0.45 12.87 15.43
N CYS A 31 -0.28 11.91 14.52
CA CYS A 31 -0.45 12.13 13.10
C CYS A 31 -1.92 12.32 12.73
N SER A 32 -2.79 11.50 13.29
CA SER A 32 -4.23 11.56 13.04
C SER A 32 -4.84 12.84 13.62
N GLU A 33 -4.49 13.19 14.85
CA GLU A 33 -4.92 14.43 15.51
C GLU A 33 -4.49 15.68 14.74
N LYS A 34 -3.21 15.74 14.33
CA LYS A 34 -2.68 16.90 13.61
C LYS A 34 -3.34 17.10 12.23
N ASN A 35 -3.70 16.02 11.54
CA ASN A 35 -4.24 16.07 10.18
C ASN A 35 -5.76 15.91 10.14
N ASP A 36 -6.43 15.86 11.27
CA ASP A 36 -7.88 15.64 11.40
C ASP A 36 -8.34 14.43 10.58
N ASN A 37 -7.58 13.32 10.72
CA ASN A 37 -7.87 12.12 9.97
C ASN A 37 -9.11 11.41 10.54
N PRO A 38 -10.08 11.02 9.71
CA PRO A 38 -11.16 10.17 10.17
C PRO A 38 -10.63 8.80 10.63
N ALA A 39 -11.36 8.11 11.48
CA ALA A 39 -10.93 6.87 12.11
C ALA A 39 -10.51 5.75 11.13
N HIS A 40 -11.00 5.79 9.90
CA HIS A 40 -10.69 4.81 8.84
C HIS A 40 -9.48 5.21 7.98
N ILE A 41 -8.86 6.38 8.22
CA ILE A 41 -7.69 6.87 7.48
C ILE A 41 -6.51 7.03 8.42
N ALA A 42 -5.40 6.37 8.13
CA ALA A 42 -4.17 6.49 8.89
C ALA A 42 -3.00 6.87 7.97
N PHE A 43 -2.46 8.08 8.12
CA PHE A 43 -1.27 8.51 7.36
C PHE A 43 0.02 7.86 7.86
N ARG A 44 0.02 7.40 9.09
CA ARG A 44 1.09 6.62 9.70
C ARG A 44 0.47 5.42 10.42
N SER A 45 1.10 4.26 10.26
CA SER A 45 0.66 3.03 10.90
C SER A 45 1.84 2.36 11.60
N VAL A 46 1.60 1.83 12.79
CA VAL A 46 2.55 1.01 13.54
C VAL A 46 2.10 -0.44 13.44
N GLY A 47 3.00 -1.27 13.02
CA GLY A 47 2.79 -2.72 12.94
C GLY A 47 4.04 -3.46 13.39
N PHE A 48 4.09 -4.72 13.11
CA PHE A 48 5.26 -5.54 13.41
C PHE A 48 5.47 -6.63 12.38
N ILE A 49 6.71 -7.09 12.30
CA ILE A 49 7.12 -8.25 11.53
C ILE A 49 7.52 -9.33 12.52
N GLU A 50 7.10 -10.55 12.27
CA GLU A 50 7.44 -11.69 13.09
C GLU A 50 8.07 -12.79 12.25
N GLY A 51 8.99 -13.54 12.86
CA GLY A 51 9.62 -14.68 12.23
C GLY A 51 10.33 -15.58 13.22
N GLY A 52 10.74 -16.77 12.73
CA GLY A 52 11.36 -17.79 13.52
C GLY A 52 10.38 -18.69 14.25
N THR A 53 10.97 -19.70 14.96
CA THR A 53 10.23 -20.66 15.79
C THR A 53 10.81 -20.62 17.19
N TYR A 54 10.00 -20.95 18.19
CA TYR A 54 10.51 -21.04 19.56
C TYR A 54 11.69 -22.02 19.66
N PRO A 55 12.76 -21.69 20.37
CA PRO A 55 13.01 -20.46 21.17
C PRO A 55 13.59 -19.26 20.37
N ALA A 56 13.83 -19.37 19.08
CA ALA A 56 14.45 -18.35 18.24
C ALA A 56 13.43 -17.41 17.57
N TYR A 57 12.28 -17.21 18.20
CA TYR A 57 11.26 -16.26 17.74
C TYR A 57 11.75 -14.81 17.84
N GLN A 58 11.50 -14.04 16.78
CA GLN A 58 11.85 -12.62 16.73
C GLN A 58 10.64 -11.81 16.28
N ARG A 59 10.50 -10.64 16.90
CA ARG A 59 9.52 -9.63 16.54
C ARG A 59 10.20 -8.27 16.39
N LEU A 60 9.87 -7.58 15.31
CA LEU A 60 10.38 -6.27 14.98
C LEU A 60 9.22 -5.31 14.76
N ASN A 61 9.15 -4.25 15.55
CA ASN A 61 8.14 -3.22 15.37
C ASN A 61 8.52 -2.29 14.22
N ILE A 62 7.53 -1.84 13.44
CA ILE A 62 7.71 -0.94 12.30
C ILE A 62 6.68 0.17 12.37
N SER A 63 7.13 1.40 12.19
CA SER A 63 6.25 2.55 12.00
C SER A 63 6.42 3.09 10.59
N MET A 64 5.38 2.95 9.79
CA MET A 64 5.38 3.31 8.37
C MET A 64 4.46 4.48 8.06
N ALA A 65 4.89 5.31 7.11
CA ALA A 65 4.11 6.37 6.50
C ALA A 65 4.53 6.50 5.02
N CYS A 66 4.09 7.56 4.34
CA CYS A 66 4.60 7.85 3.01
C CYS A 66 6.11 8.11 3.05
N ASN A 67 6.84 7.46 2.15
CA ASN A 67 8.30 7.58 2.04
C ASN A 67 8.75 8.77 1.20
N HIS A 68 7.83 9.54 0.63
CA HIS A 68 8.10 10.71 -0.23
C HIS A 68 9.21 10.45 -1.27
N CYS A 69 9.07 9.34 -1.97
CA CYS A 69 10.05 8.74 -2.88
C CYS A 69 10.63 9.74 -3.89
N ASP A 70 11.85 9.48 -4.37
CA ASP A 70 12.45 10.26 -5.46
C ASP A 70 11.84 9.91 -6.81
N ASN A 71 11.44 8.63 -6.97
CA ASN A 71 10.73 8.15 -8.14
C ASN A 71 9.28 7.76 -7.76
N PRO A 72 8.37 8.73 -7.48
CA PRO A 72 7.08 8.44 -6.92
C PRO A 72 6.14 7.84 -7.96
N VAL A 73 5.88 6.53 -7.86
CA VAL A 73 4.95 5.81 -8.75
C VAL A 73 3.51 6.31 -8.64
N CYS A 74 3.12 6.80 -7.47
CA CYS A 74 1.81 7.44 -7.27
C CYS A 74 1.62 8.71 -8.11
N LEU A 75 2.68 9.52 -8.26
CA LEU A 75 2.67 10.71 -9.11
C LEU A 75 2.61 10.33 -10.58
N LYS A 76 3.45 9.37 -10.99
CA LYS A 76 3.52 8.92 -12.39
C LYS A 76 2.23 8.24 -12.85
N GLY A 77 1.58 7.51 -11.96
CA GLY A 77 0.35 6.78 -12.25
C GLY A 77 -0.92 7.60 -12.12
N CYS A 78 -0.86 8.87 -11.67
CA CYS A 78 -2.05 9.67 -11.46
C CYS A 78 -2.59 10.25 -12.79
N PRO A 79 -3.80 9.87 -13.24
CA PRO A 79 -4.35 10.34 -14.52
C PRO A 79 -4.68 11.83 -14.52
N THR A 80 -5.07 12.39 -13.38
CA THR A 80 -5.39 13.84 -13.25
C THR A 80 -4.20 14.68 -12.83
N ARG A 81 -3.03 14.07 -12.58
CA ARG A 81 -1.82 14.76 -12.09
C ARG A 81 -2.04 15.49 -10.76
N ALA A 82 -2.86 14.93 -9.89
CA ALA A 82 -3.13 15.46 -8.55
C ALA A 82 -1.92 15.41 -7.61
N TYR A 83 -0.80 14.84 -8.02
CA TYR A 83 0.41 14.75 -7.21
C TYR A 83 1.49 15.70 -7.70
N THR A 84 2.17 16.34 -6.75
CA THR A 84 3.32 17.21 -7.00
C THR A 84 4.45 16.83 -6.05
N LYS A 85 5.69 16.78 -6.54
CA LYS A 85 6.87 16.69 -5.68
C LYS A 85 7.33 18.09 -5.34
N PHE A 86 7.20 18.46 -4.08
CA PHE A 86 7.47 19.80 -3.56
C PHE A 86 8.98 20.00 -3.37
N ALA A 87 9.57 20.90 -4.12
CA ALA A 87 11.01 21.05 -4.21
C ALA A 87 11.68 21.48 -2.89
N GLU A 88 10.97 22.22 -2.03
CA GLU A 88 11.56 22.80 -0.82
C GLU A 88 11.97 21.77 0.22
N TYR A 89 11.21 20.68 0.34
CA TYR A 89 11.48 19.60 1.30
C TYR A 89 11.52 18.22 0.66
N GLY A 90 11.26 18.14 -0.64
CA GLY A 90 11.11 16.87 -1.35
C GLY A 90 9.83 16.11 -1.03
N ALA A 91 8.84 16.76 -0.45
CA ALA A 91 7.57 16.16 -0.13
C ALA A 91 6.79 15.84 -1.41
N VAL A 92 6.22 14.65 -1.49
CA VAL A 92 5.23 14.30 -2.51
C VAL A 92 3.87 14.63 -1.93
N LEU A 93 3.22 15.66 -2.45
CA LEU A 93 1.92 16.15 -2.00
C LEU A 93 0.82 15.71 -2.96
N GLN A 94 -0.36 15.54 -2.42
CA GLN A 94 -1.58 15.24 -3.19
C GLN A 94 -2.54 16.42 -3.04
N ASP A 95 -3.06 16.89 -4.15
CA ASP A 95 -4.04 17.97 -4.23
C ASP A 95 -5.45 17.36 -4.22
N PRO A 96 -6.26 17.63 -3.17
CA PRO A 96 -7.61 17.11 -3.09
C PRO A 96 -8.55 17.71 -4.15
N ASP A 97 -8.33 18.95 -4.60
CA ASP A 97 -9.21 19.63 -5.54
C ASP A 97 -9.09 19.04 -6.96
N ILE A 98 -7.93 18.47 -7.29
CA ILE A 98 -7.67 17.81 -8.57
C ILE A 98 -8.02 16.32 -8.52
N CYS A 99 -8.06 15.72 -7.33
CA CYS A 99 -8.28 14.30 -7.13
C CYS A 99 -9.73 13.91 -7.30
N PHE A 100 -10.04 13.04 -8.27
CA PHE A 100 -11.40 12.51 -8.46
C PHE A 100 -11.62 11.11 -7.84
N GLY A 101 -10.65 10.59 -7.07
CA GLY A 101 -10.82 9.38 -6.28
C GLY A 101 -10.73 8.05 -7.03
N CYS A 102 -10.03 7.96 -8.16
CA CYS A 102 -9.91 6.71 -8.91
C CYS A 102 -9.21 5.57 -8.14
N GLY A 103 -8.48 5.88 -7.05
CA GLY A 103 -7.80 4.89 -6.23
C GLY A 103 -6.55 4.26 -6.84
N TYR A 104 -6.17 4.57 -8.09
CA TYR A 104 -5.04 3.93 -8.76
C TYR A 104 -3.71 4.05 -7.98
N CYS A 105 -3.48 5.20 -7.35
CA CYS A 105 -2.30 5.43 -6.52
C CYS A 105 -2.21 4.52 -5.29
N THR A 106 -3.34 4.00 -4.79
CA THR A 106 -3.36 3.04 -3.68
C THR A 106 -2.83 1.67 -4.12
N TRP A 107 -3.06 1.29 -5.37
CA TRP A 107 -2.63 0.00 -5.93
C TRP A 107 -1.16 0.00 -6.32
N VAL A 108 -0.67 1.11 -6.88
CA VAL A 108 0.72 1.17 -7.37
C VAL A 108 1.72 1.44 -6.26
N CYS A 109 1.31 1.96 -5.10
CA CYS A 109 2.22 2.26 -4.00
C CYS A 109 2.63 1.00 -3.25
N PRO A 110 3.92 0.60 -3.27
CA PRO A 110 4.37 -0.61 -2.60
C PRO A 110 4.33 -0.52 -1.06
N TYR A 111 4.13 0.70 -0.53
CA TYR A 111 4.08 0.97 0.91
C TYR A 111 2.66 1.20 1.43
N ASN A 112 1.66 1.10 0.57
CA ASN A 112 0.25 1.36 0.89
C ASN A 112 0.02 2.71 1.59
N ALA A 113 0.76 3.75 1.17
CA ALA A 113 0.70 5.06 1.81
C ALA A 113 -0.51 5.91 1.39
N PRO A 114 -0.93 5.97 0.11
CA PRO A 114 -2.18 6.61 -0.28
C PRO A 114 -3.38 5.77 0.16
N GLN A 115 -4.38 6.41 0.73
CA GLN A 115 -5.61 5.75 1.19
C GLN A 115 -6.82 6.45 0.59
N LEU A 116 -7.74 5.66 0.06
CA LEU A 116 -9.00 6.16 -0.47
C LEU A 116 -9.99 6.34 0.67
N ASP A 117 -10.48 7.55 0.84
CA ASP A 117 -11.58 7.85 1.74
C ASP A 117 -12.90 7.58 1.01
N PRO A 118 -13.66 6.55 1.38
CA PRO A 118 -14.91 6.21 0.70
C PRO A 118 -16.03 7.22 0.96
N ILE A 119 -15.91 8.03 2.02
CA ILE A 119 -16.90 9.06 2.38
C ILE A 119 -16.68 10.32 1.55
N LYS A 120 -15.43 10.77 1.45
CA LYS A 120 -15.07 11.93 0.64
C LYS A 120 -14.93 11.60 -0.85
N GLY A 121 -14.76 10.33 -1.21
CA GLY A 121 -14.50 9.90 -2.56
C GLY A 121 -13.14 10.35 -3.11
N GLN A 122 -12.18 10.62 -2.24
CA GLN A 122 -10.85 11.13 -2.60
C GLN A 122 -9.75 10.36 -1.88
N VAL A 123 -8.56 10.39 -2.47
CA VAL A 123 -7.38 9.80 -1.84
C VAL A 123 -6.68 10.83 -0.96
N SER A 124 -6.21 10.40 0.18
CA SER A 124 -5.36 11.20 1.06
C SER A 124 -4.13 10.42 1.50
N LYS A 125 -3.09 11.11 1.93
CA LYS A 125 -1.86 10.51 2.44
C LYS A 125 -1.03 11.49 3.25
N CYS A 126 0.02 11.00 3.91
CA CYS A 126 0.98 11.84 4.62
C CYS A 126 1.48 13.00 3.74
N ASN A 127 1.43 14.21 4.30
CA ASN A 127 1.86 15.47 3.69
C ASN A 127 3.25 15.93 4.19
N MET A 128 4.01 15.06 4.88
CA MET A 128 5.29 15.36 5.52
C MET A 128 5.18 16.47 6.61
N CYS A 129 3.99 16.88 6.98
CA CYS A 129 3.73 18.04 7.86
C CYS A 129 4.49 19.30 7.38
N VAL A 130 4.42 19.62 6.09
CA VAL A 130 5.15 20.74 5.48
C VAL A 130 4.85 22.05 6.21
N ASP A 131 3.62 22.28 6.63
CA ASP A 131 3.19 23.44 7.44
C ASP A 131 3.99 23.58 8.74
N ARG A 132 4.33 22.46 9.40
CA ARG A 132 5.17 22.47 10.60
C ARG A 132 6.64 22.71 10.26
N LEU A 133 7.12 22.16 9.15
CA LEU A 133 8.50 22.35 8.69
C LEU A 133 8.78 23.82 8.36
N GLU A 134 7.83 24.54 7.78
CA GLU A 134 7.95 25.96 7.45
C GLU A 134 8.17 26.84 8.69
N VAL A 135 7.62 26.46 9.82
CA VAL A 135 7.83 27.14 11.10
C VAL A 135 8.95 26.53 11.94
N GLY A 136 9.77 25.65 11.36
CA GLY A 136 10.93 25.03 12.01
C GLY A 136 10.61 23.91 13.00
N LEU A 137 9.39 23.39 12.98
CA LEU A 137 8.98 22.27 13.85
C LEU A 137 9.14 20.94 13.12
N LYS A 138 9.46 19.89 13.88
CA LYS A 138 9.43 18.52 13.36
C LYS A 138 8.00 18.05 13.08
N PRO A 139 7.81 17.05 12.18
CA PRO A 139 6.50 16.41 11.98
C PRO A 139 5.88 15.93 13.29
N ALA A 140 4.56 16.00 13.41
CA ALA A 140 3.84 15.66 14.64
C ALA A 140 4.16 14.26 15.16
N CYS A 141 4.20 13.27 14.26
CA CYS A 141 4.53 11.89 14.59
C CYS A 141 5.95 11.71 15.18
N VAL A 142 6.91 12.53 14.73
CA VAL A 142 8.28 12.51 15.25
C VAL A 142 8.33 13.15 16.63
N SER A 143 7.66 14.28 16.80
CA SER A 143 7.60 14.98 18.08
C SER A 143 6.95 14.14 19.19
N ALA A 144 6.04 13.25 18.83
CA ALA A 144 5.32 12.38 19.76
C ALA A 144 6.05 11.05 20.07
N CYS A 145 7.19 10.79 19.43
CA CYS A 145 7.87 9.51 19.61
C CYS A 145 8.62 9.45 20.96
N LEU A 146 8.06 8.75 21.91
CA LEU A 146 8.60 8.65 23.27
C LEU A 146 9.96 7.91 23.32
N GLY A 147 10.13 6.89 22.50
CA GLY A 147 11.35 6.07 22.45
C GLY A 147 12.45 6.65 21.55
N ASN A 148 12.25 7.85 20.97
CA ASN A 148 13.15 8.40 19.96
C ASN A 148 13.48 7.42 18.82
N ALA A 149 12.55 6.51 18.55
CA ALA A 149 12.67 5.56 17.45
C ALA A 149 12.44 6.22 16.09
N LEU A 150 11.63 7.28 16.06
CA LEU A 150 11.27 8.01 14.85
C LEU A 150 11.93 9.39 14.89
N ASP A 151 12.67 9.73 13.83
CA ASP A 151 13.28 11.04 13.65
C ASP A 151 13.04 11.54 12.22
N PHE A 152 13.41 12.78 11.96
CA PHE A 152 13.21 13.47 10.69
C PHE A 152 14.34 14.45 10.42
N GLY A 153 14.79 14.51 9.18
CA GLY A 153 15.85 15.42 8.79
C GLY A 153 16.20 15.35 7.31
N VAL A 154 17.26 16.04 6.95
CA VAL A 154 17.83 15.98 5.60
C VAL A 154 18.50 14.64 5.41
N ILE A 155 18.15 13.95 4.33
CA ILE A 155 18.63 12.58 4.05
C ILE A 155 20.15 12.52 3.89
N GLU A 156 20.76 13.55 3.32
CA GLU A 156 22.20 13.62 3.10
C GLU A 156 23.01 13.80 4.39
N ASN A 157 22.38 14.35 5.44
CA ASN A 157 23.03 14.65 6.72
C ASN A 157 22.78 13.55 7.76
N ILE A 158 22.86 12.30 7.37
CA ILE A 158 22.74 11.18 8.31
C ILE A 158 23.98 11.20 9.22
N PRO A 159 23.81 11.34 10.57
CA PRO A 159 24.94 11.29 11.49
C PRO A 159 25.71 9.95 11.37
N GLU A 160 27.03 9.98 11.64
CA GLU A 160 27.87 8.77 11.57
C GLU A 160 27.37 7.62 12.43
N ASN A 161 26.76 7.92 13.57
CA ASN A 161 26.12 6.92 14.42
C ASN A 161 24.89 6.26 13.80
N ARG A 162 24.40 6.76 12.66
CA ARG A 162 23.31 6.22 11.85
C ARG A 162 23.81 5.63 10.53
N SER A 163 25.10 5.34 10.41
CA SER A 163 25.71 4.76 9.21
C SER A 163 25.13 3.39 8.83
N GLN A 164 24.49 2.71 9.78
CA GLN A 164 23.77 1.45 9.54
C GLN A 164 22.34 1.64 9.00
N ALA A 165 21.90 2.87 8.82
CA ALA A 165 20.59 3.14 8.27
C ALA A 165 20.55 2.80 6.78
N THR A 166 19.56 2.02 6.39
CA THR A 166 19.32 1.59 5.03
C THR A 166 17.98 2.10 4.53
N SER A 167 17.82 2.20 3.21
CA SER A 167 16.53 2.46 2.59
C SER A 167 15.67 1.19 2.48
N GLU A 168 16.25 0.02 2.64
CA GLU A 168 15.53 -1.24 2.62
C GLU A 168 14.74 -1.42 3.92
N ILE A 169 13.47 -1.76 3.77
CA ILE A 169 12.57 -2.01 4.90
C ILE A 169 12.22 -3.49 4.87
N PRO A 170 12.46 -4.22 5.96
CA PRO A 170 12.13 -5.63 6.03
C PRO A 170 10.65 -5.89 5.73
N GLY A 171 10.38 -6.87 4.86
CA GLY A 171 9.02 -7.22 4.46
C GLY A 171 8.37 -6.32 3.41
N PHE A 172 9.09 -5.32 2.89
CA PHE A 172 8.63 -4.46 1.81
C PHE A 172 9.38 -4.74 0.50
N PRO A 173 8.80 -4.35 -0.66
CA PRO A 173 9.43 -4.48 -1.96
C PRO A 173 10.75 -3.72 -2.06
N ARG A 174 11.52 -4.07 -3.10
CA ARG A 174 12.82 -3.45 -3.40
C ARG A 174 12.72 -1.94 -3.57
N THR A 175 13.76 -1.25 -3.14
CA THR A 175 13.86 0.21 -3.17
C THR A 175 14.14 0.80 -4.55
N ASP A 176 14.62 0.00 -5.49
CA ASP A 176 14.91 0.40 -6.88
C ASP A 176 13.67 0.85 -7.67
N ILE A 177 12.48 0.43 -7.26
CA ILE A 177 11.21 0.80 -7.92
C ILE A 177 10.88 2.28 -7.68
N THR A 178 11.05 2.75 -6.45
CA THR A 178 10.53 4.06 -6.01
C THR A 178 11.57 4.99 -5.42
N HIS A 179 12.76 4.49 -5.07
CA HIS A 179 13.80 5.21 -4.34
C HIS A 179 13.23 5.96 -3.12
N PRO A 180 12.87 5.22 -2.03
CA PRO A 180 12.24 5.81 -0.85
C PRO A 180 13.21 6.69 -0.07
N ASN A 181 12.72 7.79 0.47
CA ASN A 181 13.50 8.73 1.28
C ASN A 181 13.40 8.48 2.79
N SER A 182 12.80 7.39 3.21
CA SER A 182 12.90 6.92 4.59
C SER A 182 14.17 6.11 4.80
N ARG A 183 14.75 6.23 5.99
CA ARG A 183 15.91 5.45 6.41
C ARG A 183 15.53 4.58 7.58
N PHE A 184 15.88 3.32 7.49
CA PHE A 184 15.54 2.29 8.45
C PHE A 184 16.81 1.75 9.10
N GLN A 185 16.86 1.73 10.42
CA GLN A 185 17.96 1.13 11.18
C GLN A 185 17.42 -0.01 12.03
N GLN A 186 18.15 -1.11 12.01
CA GLN A 186 17.98 -2.21 12.95
C GLN A 186 19.32 -2.86 13.22
N THR A 187 19.58 -3.18 14.48
CA THR A 187 20.78 -3.92 14.87
C THR A 187 20.51 -5.41 14.98
N ARG A 188 19.24 -5.78 15.22
CA ARG A 188 18.84 -7.19 15.25
C ARG A 188 18.79 -7.74 13.84
N THR A 189 19.45 -8.86 13.63
CA THR A 189 19.33 -9.58 12.35
C THR A 189 17.93 -10.12 12.19
N THR A 190 17.25 -9.70 11.11
CA THR A 190 15.98 -10.33 10.73
C THR A 190 16.26 -11.72 10.20
N GLN A 191 15.52 -12.70 10.68
CA GLN A 191 15.54 -14.03 10.08
C GLN A 191 14.92 -13.94 8.67
N ARG A 192 15.43 -14.78 7.74
CA ARG A 192 14.94 -14.82 6.34
C ARG A 192 13.43 -15.05 6.23
N ASP A 193 12.82 -15.62 7.25
CA ASP A 193 11.42 -16.04 7.29
C ASP A 193 10.49 -15.05 7.98
N MET A 194 10.95 -13.83 8.28
CA MET A 194 10.09 -12.82 8.91
C MET A 194 9.07 -12.26 7.90
N ASN A 195 7.82 -12.33 8.29
CA ASN A 195 6.69 -11.83 7.52
C ASN A 195 5.88 -10.81 8.30
N ARG A 196 5.17 -9.97 7.58
CA ARG A 196 4.11 -9.16 8.16
C ARG A 196 2.94 -10.07 8.53
N VAL A 197 2.38 -9.88 9.74
CA VAL A 197 1.25 -10.68 10.24
C VAL A 197 -0.03 -10.42 9.45
N ASP A 198 -0.14 -9.23 8.86
CA ASP A 198 -1.26 -8.79 8.02
C ASP A 198 -1.12 -9.20 6.54
N GLN A 199 -0.03 -9.85 6.15
CA GLN A 199 0.16 -10.30 4.77
C GLN A 199 -0.50 -11.65 4.48
N SER A 200 -0.96 -11.73 3.24
CA SER A 200 -1.42 -12.97 2.65
C SER A 200 -0.34 -14.07 2.65
N THR A 201 -0.75 -15.28 2.34
CA THR A 201 0.00 -16.53 2.28
C THR A 201 1.29 -16.54 1.43
N VAL A 202 1.70 -15.40 0.88
CA VAL A 202 2.90 -15.28 0.06
C VAL A 202 4.05 -14.78 0.92
N LYS A 203 5.09 -15.58 1.06
CA LYS A 203 6.37 -15.23 1.68
C LYS A 203 7.36 -14.80 0.62
N TYR A 204 8.15 -13.78 0.92
CA TYR A 204 9.25 -13.39 0.05
C TYR A 204 10.55 -13.96 0.59
N HIS A 205 11.12 -14.93 -0.12
CA HIS A 205 12.41 -15.51 0.19
C HIS A 205 13.52 -14.78 -0.57
N ARG A 206 14.60 -14.45 0.12
CA ARG A 206 15.80 -13.91 -0.51
C ARG A 206 16.52 -15.06 -1.23
N GLU A 207 16.81 -14.90 -2.51
CA GLU A 207 17.67 -15.84 -3.22
C GLU A 207 19.09 -15.81 -2.65
N GLU A 208 19.72 -16.99 -2.53
CA GLU A 208 21.11 -17.08 -2.07
C GLU A 208 22.03 -16.30 -3.03
N ASN A 209 22.88 -15.45 -2.47
CA ASN A 209 23.84 -14.60 -3.17
C ASN A 209 23.27 -13.52 -4.10
N THR A 210 21.98 -13.20 -4.03
CA THR A 210 21.37 -12.08 -4.75
C THR A 210 20.57 -11.20 -3.81
N GLU A 211 20.37 -9.95 -4.18
CA GLU A 211 19.46 -9.04 -3.46
C GLU A 211 17.99 -9.23 -3.91
N ASN A 212 17.70 -10.23 -4.72
CA ASN A 212 16.38 -10.49 -5.24
C ASN A 212 15.53 -11.27 -4.25
N PHE A 213 14.29 -10.82 -4.06
CA PHE A 213 13.28 -11.52 -3.31
C PHE A 213 12.31 -12.19 -4.28
N LYS A 214 12.12 -13.50 -4.15
CA LYS A 214 11.08 -14.23 -4.89
C LYS A 214 9.87 -14.47 -4.00
N PRO A 215 8.65 -14.22 -4.50
CA PRO A 215 7.46 -14.64 -3.81
C PRO A 215 7.37 -16.18 -3.82
N VAL A 216 7.22 -16.76 -2.65
CA VAL A 216 6.99 -18.21 -2.49
C VAL A 216 5.70 -18.40 -1.72
N ALA A 217 4.79 -19.17 -2.30
CA ALA A 217 3.56 -19.54 -1.60
C ALA A 217 3.89 -20.40 -0.38
N ASP A 218 3.29 -20.11 0.78
CA ASP A 218 3.48 -20.92 1.97
C ASP A 218 2.73 -22.26 1.81
N ALA A 219 3.46 -23.29 1.43
CA ALA A 219 2.91 -24.62 1.22
C ALA A 219 2.18 -25.18 2.45
N LYS A 220 2.52 -24.74 3.68
CA LYS A 220 1.82 -25.16 4.90
C LYS A 220 0.45 -24.48 5.06
N GLN A 221 0.30 -23.27 4.53
CA GLN A 221 -1.00 -22.60 4.51
C GLN A 221 -1.84 -23.04 3.29
N ASP A 222 -1.20 -23.33 2.17
CA ASP A 222 -1.87 -23.90 1.00
C ASP A 222 -2.38 -25.34 1.27
N ALA A 223 -1.64 -26.15 1.98
CA ALA A 223 -2.09 -27.49 2.38
C ALA A 223 -3.33 -27.45 3.32
N LYS A 224 -3.56 -26.35 4.04
CA LYS A 224 -4.78 -26.11 4.81
C LYS A 224 -5.93 -25.53 3.99
N ARG A 225 -5.69 -25.01 2.79
CA ARG A 225 -6.69 -24.65 1.80
C ARG A 225 -7.00 -25.85 0.94
N GLU A 226 -7.68 -26.84 1.49
CA GLU A 226 -8.39 -27.79 0.66
C GLU A 226 -9.46 -27.03 -0.13
N TRP A 227 -9.21 -26.88 -1.41
CA TRP A 227 -10.17 -26.41 -2.39
C TRP A 227 -11.22 -27.47 -2.56
N ASN A 228 -12.26 -27.44 -1.74
CA ASN A 228 -13.40 -28.28 -1.99
C ASN A 228 -14.53 -27.41 -2.56
N TRP A 229 -15.29 -27.95 -3.48
CA TRP A 229 -16.38 -27.25 -4.14
C TRP A 229 -17.43 -26.72 -3.16
N ALA A 230 -17.67 -27.40 -2.05
CA ALA A 230 -18.60 -26.97 -1.02
C ALA A 230 -18.13 -25.69 -0.32
N LYS A 231 -16.82 -25.53 -0.11
CA LYS A 231 -16.22 -24.34 0.49
C LYS A 231 -16.16 -23.17 -0.49
N LEU A 232 -15.93 -23.47 -1.77
CA LEU A 232 -15.98 -22.47 -2.85
C LEU A 232 -17.41 -21.96 -3.03
N LEU A 233 -18.40 -22.85 -3.01
CA LEU A 233 -19.82 -22.53 -3.14
C LEU A 233 -20.43 -21.94 -1.86
N GLY A 234 -19.79 -22.05 -0.70
CA GLY A 234 -20.21 -21.47 0.59
C GLY A 234 -19.59 -20.10 0.92
N SER A 235 -18.78 -19.52 0.03
CA SER A 235 -18.18 -18.20 0.28
C SER A 235 -19.19 -17.07 0.07
N HIS A 236 -19.06 -15.98 0.82
CA HIS A 236 -19.94 -14.79 0.68
C HIS A 236 -19.87 -14.13 -0.70
N GLU A 237 -18.92 -14.50 -1.54
CA GLU A 237 -18.76 -13.97 -2.90
C GLU A 237 -19.53 -14.76 -3.95
N ASN A 238 -20.22 -15.85 -3.57
CA ASN A 238 -20.95 -16.70 -4.51
C ASN A 238 -22.03 -15.97 -5.29
N ALA A 239 -22.67 -15.01 -4.66
CA ALA A 239 -23.68 -14.18 -5.33
C ALA A 239 -23.07 -13.38 -6.49
N HIS A 240 -21.86 -12.84 -6.30
CA HIS A 240 -21.14 -12.10 -7.35
C HIS A 240 -20.63 -13.03 -8.46
N ILE A 241 -20.12 -14.19 -8.12
CA ILE A 241 -19.63 -15.18 -9.08
C ILE A 241 -20.80 -15.72 -9.91
N ALA A 242 -21.90 -16.10 -9.26
CA ALA A 242 -23.10 -16.57 -9.94
C ALA A 242 -23.70 -15.49 -10.84
N PHE A 243 -23.78 -14.25 -10.37
CA PHE A 243 -24.25 -13.10 -11.16
C PHE A 243 -23.35 -12.85 -12.38
N THR A 244 -22.03 -12.85 -12.21
CA THR A 244 -21.09 -12.60 -13.30
C THR A 244 -21.14 -13.69 -14.36
N LEU A 245 -21.17 -14.97 -13.95
CA LEU A 245 -21.26 -16.11 -14.87
C LEU A 245 -22.61 -16.13 -15.60
N SER A 246 -23.71 -15.85 -14.89
CA SER A 246 -25.04 -15.82 -15.53
C SER A 246 -25.18 -14.63 -16.49
N ALA A 247 -24.66 -13.47 -16.15
CA ALA A 247 -24.64 -12.30 -17.03
C ALA A 247 -23.81 -12.56 -18.30
N GLN A 248 -22.65 -13.21 -18.18
CA GLN A 248 -21.80 -13.57 -19.31
C GLN A 248 -22.45 -14.62 -20.21
N THR A 249 -23.13 -15.61 -19.63
CA THR A 249 -23.87 -16.62 -20.41
C THR A 249 -25.04 -16.02 -21.15
N VAL A 250 -25.80 -15.14 -20.52
CA VAL A 250 -26.93 -14.44 -21.17
C VAL A 250 -26.42 -13.54 -22.31
N MET A 251 -25.32 -12.81 -22.08
CA MET A 251 -24.71 -11.97 -23.10
C MET A 251 -24.20 -12.81 -24.30
N ALA A 252 -23.53 -13.92 -24.04
CA ALA A 252 -23.07 -14.82 -25.09
C ALA A 252 -24.25 -15.44 -25.88
N ALA A 253 -25.29 -15.90 -25.19
CA ALA A 253 -26.49 -16.41 -25.82
C ALA A 253 -27.18 -15.35 -26.68
N PHE A 254 -27.28 -14.12 -26.18
CA PHE A 254 -27.84 -12.99 -26.93
C PHE A 254 -27.04 -12.67 -28.19
N LEU A 255 -25.70 -12.67 -28.11
CA LEU A 255 -24.83 -12.43 -29.27
C LEU A 255 -24.94 -13.54 -30.32
N ILE A 256 -25.07 -14.81 -29.91
CA ILE A 256 -25.28 -15.95 -30.79
C ILE A 256 -26.66 -15.82 -31.49
N LEU A 257 -27.70 -15.49 -30.76
CA LEU A 257 -29.03 -15.26 -31.31
C LEU A 257 -29.06 -14.07 -32.28
N LEU A 258 -28.36 -12.98 -31.92
CA LEU A 258 -28.26 -11.81 -32.78
C LEU A 258 -27.48 -12.11 -34.08
N SER A 259 -26.39 -12.87 -33.96
CA SER A 259 -25.63 -13.30 -35.14
C SER A 259 -26.43 -14.20 -36.06
N GLY A 260 -27.20 -15.14 -35.52
CA GLY A 260 -28.12 -15.98 -36.29
C GLY A 260 -29.22 -15.14 -36.97
N TYR A 261 -29.77 -14.14 -36.30
CA TYR A 261 -30.74 -13.22 -36.87
C TYR A 261 -30.18 -12.35 -38.02
N VAL A 262 -28.89 -11.97 -37.91
CA VAL A 262 -28.25 -11.08 -38.90
C VAL A 262 -27.70 -11.86 -40.11
N PHE A 263 -27.26 -13.09 -39.90
CA PHE A 263 -26.50 -13.84 -40.91
C PHE A 263 -27.29 -15.02 -41.56
N GLU A 264 -28.44 -15.47 -40.99
CA GLU A 264 -29.25 -16.51 -41.56
C GLU A 264 -30.52 -15.97 -42.23
N PRO A 265 -31.00 -16.60 -43.31
CA PRO A 265 -32.25 -16.24 -43.93
C PRO A 265 -33.43 -16.43 -42.96
N VAL A 266 -34.31 -15.47 -42.91
CA VAL A 266 -35.43 -15.29 -41.94
C VAL A 266 -36.29 -16.55 -41.74
N GLU A 267 -36.35 -17.46 -42.71
CA GLU A 267 -37.21 -18.68 -42.65
C GLU A 267 -36.73 -19.77 -41.68
N SER A 268 -35.41 -19.93 -41.51
CA SER A 268 -34.84 -20.95 -40.58
C SER A 268 -34.93 -20.50 -39.12
N PHE A 269 -34.93 -19.21 -38.85
CA PHE A 269 -34.96 -18.62 -37.51
C PHE A 269 -36.38 -18.59 -36.89
N GLN A 270 -37.43 -18.45 -37.71
CA GLN A 270 -38.81 -18.47 -37.24
C GLN A 270 -39.27 -19.84 -36.72
N SER A 271 -38.66 -20.95 -37.19
CA SER A 271 -38.96 -22.27 -36.68
C SER A 271 -38.32 -22.57 -35.31
N SER A 272 -37.19 -21.89 -35.00
CA SER A 272 -36.47 -22.07 -33.72
C SER A 272 -37.06 -21.13 -32.62
N SER A 273 -37.66 -20.00 -32.97
CA SER A 273 -38.27 -19.07 -32.01
C SER A 273 -39.57 -19.61 -31.38
N ALA A 274 -40.16 -20.65 -31.97
CA ALA A 274 -41.35 -21.32 -31.39
C ALA A 274 -41.03 -22.15 -30.14
N MET A 275 -39.74 -22.32 -29.78
CA MET A 275 -39.31 -23.06 -28.55
C MET A 275 -39.03 -22.14 -27.35
N LEU A 276 -39.20 -20.83 -27.45
CA LEU A 276 -38.89 -19.87 -26.40
C LEU A 276 -40.02 -19.34 -25.50
N PRO A 277 -41.26 -19.90 -25.46
CA PRO A 277 -42.29 -19.43 -24.54
C PRO A 277 -42.11 -19.85 -23.08
N GLY A 278 -40.98 -20.43 -22.69
CA GLY A 278 -40.76 -20.95 -21.34
C GLY A 278 -39.62 -20.32 -20.54
N LEU A 279 -39.02 -19.22 -21.03
CA LEU A 279 -37.84 -18.59 -20.39
C LEU A 279 -38.00 -17.09 -20.10
N LEU A 280 -39.24 -16.61 -20.00
CA LEU A 280 -39.59 -15.32 -19.40
C LEU A 280 -40.37 -15.54 -18.11
#